data_ee8a49865e4bbd369b7d396da0e089b8
#
_entry.id   ee8a49865e4bbd369b7d396da0e089b8
#
_cell.length_a   1.000
_cell.length_b   1.000
_cell.length_c   1.000
_cell.angle_alpha   90.00
_cell.angle_beta   90.00
_cell.angle_gamma   90.00
#
_symmetry.space_group_name_H-M   'P 1'
#
loop_
_entity.id
_entity.type
_entity.pdbx_description
1 polymer ?
#
loop_
_entity_poly.entity_id
_entity_poly.type
_entity_poly.pdbx_seq_one_letter_code
_entity_poly.pdbx_strand_id
1 'polypeptide(L)'
;NQLIGDVTSKNLFTGYGLFHKEKDMFAVWTNNKIYLRAKHELSIKLKGLGCKPFATNELNKRFVLSDYYALTESILKDNALMRNLLILSISQIRKEKLDSALSKIGRIRDLPNLSVKYERALKKVGIDSVDILRQIGAENAIVRLKKADIGATEAFYWRLRGALENRNCEFYTEKEKERGLSKLNEILSANGFRRCKRTLKKAE
;
A
#
# COMPACT_ATOMS: atom_id res chain seq x y z
N ASN A 1 -14.16 -12.06 -26.85
CA ASN A 1 -12.85 -12.06 -27.51
C ASN A 1 -12.79 -11.12 -28.73
N GLN A 2 -13.87 -11.00 -29.53
CA GLN A 2 -13.84 -10.20 -30.79
C GLN A 2 -13.52 -8.70 -30.58
N LEU A 3 -13.94 -8.10 -29.45
CA LEU A 3 -13.77 -6.66 -29.20
C LEU A 3 -12.41 -6.28 -28.62
N ILE A 4 -11.84 -7.11 -27.74
CA ILE A 4 -10.62 -6.76 -26.96
C ILE A 4 -9.57 -7.88 -26.93
N GLY A 5 -9.85 -9.06 -27.53
CA GLY A 5 -8.97 -10.23 -27.51
C GLY A 5 -8.73 -10.80 -26.10
N ASP A 6 -8.10 -11.95 -25.98
CA ASP A 6 -7.60 -12.58 -24.73
C ASP A 6 -8.50 -12.47 -23.51
N VAL A 7 -9.79 -12.76 -23.65
CA VAL A 7 -10.74 -12.77 -22.53
C VAL A 7 -10.92 -14.18 -22.02
N THR A 8 -10.73 -14.35 -20.73
CA THR A 8 -10.99 -15.60 -20.00
C THR A 8 -12.06 -15.37 -18.93
N SER A 9 -12.77 -16.44 -18.56
CA SER A 9 -13.77 -16.42 -17.49
C SER A 9 -13.36 -17.35 -16.36
N LYS A 10 -13.62 -16.94 -15.12
CA LYS A 10 -13.44 -17.77 -13.93
C LYS A 10 -14.72 -17.76 -13.09
N ASN A 11 -15.10 -18.91 -12.57
CA ASN A 11 -16.25 -19.02 -11.70
C ASN A 11 -16.01 -18.29 -10.37
N LEU A 12 -16.95 -17.46 -9.96
CA LEU A 12 -16.98 -16.75 -8.68
C LEU A 12 -18.24 -17.16 -7.92
N PHE A 13 -18.27 -16.93 -6.62
CA PHE A 13 -19.46 -17.24 -5.79
C PHE A 13 -20.75 -16.54 -6.27
N THR A 14 -20.62 -15.43 -6.99
CA THR A 14 -21.74 -14.59 -7.46
C THR A 14 -21.95 -14.61 -8.97
N GLY A 15 -21.23 -15.45 -9.71
CA GLY A 15 -21.28 -15.51 -11.18
C GLY A 15 -19.93 -15.77 -11.80
N TYR A 16 -19.68 -15.21 -12.98
CA TYR A 16 -18.40 -15.38 -13.69
C TYR A 16 -17.64 -14.05 -13.75
N GLY A 17 -16.40 -14.05 -13.25
CA GLY A 17 -15.47 -12.96 -13.47
C GLY A 17 -14.90 -13.03 -14.88
N LEU A 18 -14.87 -11.89 -15.59
CA LEU A 18 -14.28 -11.76 -16.92
C LEU A 18 -12.92 -11.07 -16.78
N PHE A 19 -11.89 -11.73 -17.30
CA PHE A 19 -10.50 -11.30 -17.15
C PHE A 19 -9.89 -11.03 -18.51
N HIS A 20 -9.13 -9.94 -18.62
CA HIS A 20 -8.26 -9.69 -19.76
C HIS A 20 -6.86 -10.23 -19.45
N LYS A 21 -6.29 -11.04 -20.38
CA LYS A 21 -4.98 -11.71 -20.21
C LYS A 21 -4.86 -12.43 -18.86
N GLU A 22 -5.94 -13.10 -18.44
CA GLU A 22 -6.04 -13.88 -17.17
C GLU A 22 -5.79 -13.11 -15.86
N LYS A 23 -5.42 -11.84 -15.93
CA LYS A 23 -4.95 -11.05 -14.78
C LYS A 23 -5.87 -9.89 -14.39
N ASP A 24 -6.51 -9.24 -15.36
CA ASP A 24 -7.23 -8.00 -15.14
C ASP A 24 -8.73 -8.26 -15.16
N MET A 25 -9.35 -8.47 -13.98
CA MET A 25 -10.78 -8.67 -13.86
C MET A 25 -11.52 -7.35 -14.10
N PHE A 26 -12.04 -7.18 -15.31
CA PHE A 26 -12.69 -5.96 -15.76
C PHE A 26 -14.22 -6.00 -15.68
N ALA A 27 -14.82 -7.19 -15.63
CA ALA A 27 -16.27 -7.33 -15.55
C ALA A 27 -16.69 -8.58 -14.78
N VAL A 28 -17.95 -8.60 -14.38
CA VAL A 28 -18.63 -9.76 -13.80
C VAL A 28 -19.89 -10.03 -14.61
N TRP A 29 -20.13 -11.28 -14.97
CA TRP A 29 -21.38 -11.74 -15.55
C TRP A 29 -22.18 -12.51 -14.50
N THR A 30 -23.35 -12.00 -14.19
CA THR A 30 -24.28 -12.61 -13.21
C THR A 30 -25.71 -12.16 -13.51
N ASN A 31 -26.71 -12.99 -13.18
CA ASN A 31 -28.13 -12.69 -13.40
C ASN A 31 -28.41 -12.21 -14.84
N ASN A 32 -27.79 -12.83 -15.82
CA ASN A 32 -27.90 -12.51 -17.25
C ASN A 32 -27.52 -11.06 -17.61
N LYS A 33 -26.68 -10.42 -16.79
CA LYS A 33 -26.17 -9.06 -17.00
C LYS A 33 -24.66 -9.02 -16.89
N ILE A 34 -24.05 -8.11 -17.68
CA ILE A 34 -22.62 -7.79 -17.57
C ILE A 34 -22.49 -6.54 -16.72
N TYR A 35 -21.67 -6.63 -15.67
CA TYR A 35 -21.31 -5.54 -14.80
C TYR A 35 -19.85 -5.15 -15.05
N LEU A 36 -19.63 -3.95 -15.59
CA LEU A 36 -18.31 -3.44 -15.89
C LEU A 36 -17.70 -2.74 -14.65
N ARG A 37 -16.45 -3.02 -14.36
CA ARG A 37 -15.73 -2.35 -13.28
C ARG A 37 -15.36 -0.93 -13.68
N ALA A 38 -15.77 0.03 -12.85
CA ALA A 38 -15.50 1.45 -13.09
C ALA A 38 -15.39 2.23 -11.79
N LYS A 39 -14.39 3.11 -11.71
CA LYS A 39 -14.20 4.07 -10.62
C LYS A 39 -14.02 5.48 -11.21
N HIS A 40 -14.11 6.48 -10.32
CA HIS A 40 -13.88 7.88 -10.67
C HIS A 40 -14.62 8.31 -11.95
N GLU A 41 -13.94 8.88 -12.90
CA GLU A 41 -14.51 9.42 -14.16
C GLU A 41 -15.29 8.37 -14.97
N LEU A 42 -14.77 7.13 -15.04
CA LEU A 42 -15.47 6.07 -15.76
C LEU A 42 -16.80 5.71 -15.10
N SER A 43 -16.88 5.75 -13.78
CA SER A 43 -18.14 5.52 -13.07
C SER A 43 -19.17 6.63 -13.33
N ILE A 44 -18.73 7.87 -13.43
CA ILE A 44 -19.58 9.02 -13.79
C ILE A 44 -20.10 8.85 -15.22
N LYS A 45 -19.21 8.49 -16.16
CA LYS A 45 -19.58 8.23 -17.56
C LYS A 45 -20.62 7.11 -17.68
N LEU A 46 -20.44 5.98 -16.97
CA LEU A 46 -21.40 4.87 -16.97
C LEU A 46 -22.74 5.28 -16.39
N LYS A 47 -22.77 6.04 -15.31
CA LYS A 47 -24.02 6.60 -14.73
C LYS A 47 -24.75 7.49 -15.73
N GLY A 48 -24.02 8.36 -16.45
CA GLY A 48 -24.57 9.21 -17.51
C GLY A 48 -25.15 8.40 -18.67
N LEU A 49 -24.66 7.19 -18.94
CA LEU A 49 -25.18 6.24 -19.92
C LEU A 49 -26.32 5.36 -19.37
N GLY A 50 -26.86 5.67 -18.18
CA GLY A 50 -27.96 4.96 -17.56
C GLY A 50 -27.57 3.63 -16.87
N CYS A 51 -26.28 3.35 -16.72
CA CYS A 51 -25.80 2.15 -16.02
C CYS A 51 -26.06 2.27 -14.51
N LYS A 52 -26.67 1.25 -13.93
CA LYS A 52 -26.93 1.19 -12.49
C LYS A 52 -25.80 0.43 -11.77
N PRO A 53 -25.39 0.87 -10.56
CA PRO A 53 -24.41 0.12 -9.77
C PRO A 53 -24.97 -1.25 -9.38
N PHE A 54 -24.09 -2.20 -9.14
CA PHE A 54 -24.47 -3.50 -8.61
C PHE A 54 -25.04 -3.32 -7.20
N ALA A 55 -26.34 -3.55 -7.05
CA ALA A 55 -27.02 -3.56 -5.77
C ALA A 55 -26.96 -4.98 -5.18
N THR A 56 -26.29 -5.16 -4.06
CA THR A 56 -26.46 -6.38 -3.25
C THR A 56 -27.75 -6.28 -2.46
N ASN A 57 -28.62 -7.28 -2.58
CA ASN A 57 -29.70 -7.44 -1.61
C ASN A 57 -29.10 -7.55 -0.21
N GLU A 58 -29.70 -6.93 0.78
CA GLU A 58 -29.18 -6.73 2.16
C GLU A 58 -28.75 -8.02 2.89
N LEU A 59 -29.12 -9.19 2.38
CA LEU A 59 -28.82 -10.49 2.98
C LEU A 59 -27.36 -10.99 2.82
N ASN A 60 -26.58 -10.41 1.90
CA ASN A 60 -25.19 -10.83 1.65
C ASN A 60 -24.21 -9.65 1.66
N LYS A 61 -24.03 -8.99 2.80
CA LYS A 61 -23.08 -7.87 2.99
C LYS A 61 -21.60 -8.23 2.81
N ARG A 62 -21.25 -9.50 2.50
CA ARG A 62 -19.86 -9.97 2.37
C ARG A 62 -19.20 -9.64 1.02
N PHE A 63 -19.95 -9.33 -0.02
CA PHE A 63 -19.41 -9.03 -1.35
C PHE A 63 -20.01 -7.74 -1.91
N VAL A 64 -19.42 -6.61 -1.53
CA VAL A 64 -19.81 -5.31 -2.09
C VAL A 64 -19.06 -5.12 -3.41
N LEU A 65 -19.75 -5.29 -4.53
CA LEU A 65 -19.25 -4.93 -5.86
C LEU A 65 -19.61 -3.46 -6.19
N SER A 66 -19.33 -2.55 -5.27
CA SER A 66 -19.69 -1.12 -5.38
C SER A 66 -19.11 -0.43 -6.63
N ASP A 67 -18.03 -0.98 -7.17
CA ASP A 67 -17.34 -0.43 -8.34
C ASP A 67 -17.78 -1.08 -9.66
N TYR A 68 -18.89 -1.83 -9.66
CA TYR A 68 -19.39 -2.53 -10.83
C TYR A 68 -20.75 -1.98 -11.26
N TYR A 69 -20.93 -1.74 -12.56
CA TYR A 69 -22.11 -1.10 -13.16
C TYR A 69 -22.70 -1.98 -14.24
N ALA A 70 -24.01 -2.24 -14.16
CA ALA A 70 -24.75 -3.02 -15.17
C ALA A 70 -24.73 -2.26 -16.50
N LEU A 71 -24.23 -2.90 -17.55
CA LEU A 71 -24.27 -2.33 -18.90
C LEU A 71 -25.70 -2.38 -19.43
N THR A 72 -26.11 -1.29 -20.08
CA THR A 72 -27.45 -1.17 -20.72
C THR A 72 -27.44 -1.89 -22.06
N GLU A 73 -28.63 -2.25 -22.55
CA GLU A 73 -28.78 -2.88 -23.88
C GLU A 73 -28.26 -1.98 -25.01
N SER A 74 -28.41 -0.67 -24.90
CA SER A 74 -27.89 0.29 -25.87
C SER A 74 -26.38 0.17 -26.00
N ILE A 75 -25.65 0.02 -24.88
CA ILE A 75 -24.19 -0.18 -24.88
C ILE A 75 -23.83 -1.53 -25.46
N LEU A 76 -24.58 -2.59 -25.16
CA LEU A 76 -24.30 -3.94 -25.64
C LEU A 76 -24.52 -4.07 -27.16
N LYS A 77 -25.39 -3.24 -27.76
CA LYS A 77 -25.64 -3.18 -29.22
C LYS A 77 -24.62 -2.30 -29.97
N ASP A 78 -23.93 -1.38 -29.28
CA ASP A 78 -22.91 -0.50 -29.87
C ASP A 78 -21.51 -1.08 -29.63
N ASN A 79 -21.00 -1.81 -30.60
CA ASN A 79 -19.67 -2.42 -30.51
C ASN A 79 -18.54 -1.41 -30.31
N ALA A 80 -18.62 -0.20 -30.88
CA ALA A 80 -17.58 0.81 -30.76
C ALA A 80 -17.57 1.40 -29.34
N LEU A 81 -18.74 1.75 -28.81
CA LEU A 81 -18.90 2.25 -27.46
C LEU A 81 -18.50 1.17 -26.45
N MET A 82 -18.97 -0.07 -26.64
CA MET A 82 -18.65 -1.20 -25.78
C MET A 82 -17.15 -1.42 -25.72
N ARG A 83 -16.46 -1.49 -26.88
CA ARG A 83 -15.00 -1.65 -26.95
C ARG A 83 -14.28 -0.55 -26.19
N ASN A 84 -14.69 0.70 -26.36
CA ASN A 84 -14.08 1.84 -25.67
C ASN A 84 -14.21 1.72 -24.14
N LEU A 85 -15.40 1.41 -23.65
CA LEU A 85 -15.65 1.23 -22.21
C LEU A 85 -14.84 0.08 -21.62
N LEU A 86 -14.71 -1.04 -22.34
CA LEU A 86 -13.89 -2.18 -21.92
C LEU A 86 -12.42 -1.79 -21.81
N ILE A 87 -11.88 -1.09 -22.81
CA ILE A 87 -10.48 -0.62 -22.82
C ILE A 87 -10.24 0.35 -21.65
N LEU A 88 -11.14 1.29 -21.40
CA LEU A 88 -11.04 2.24 -20.29
C LEU A 88 -11.02 1.51 -18.94
N SER A 89 -11.90 0.53 -18.74
CA SER A 89 -11.94 -0.27 -17.52
C SER A 89 -10.63 -1.05 -17.30
N ILE A 90 -10.13 -1.72 -18.33
CA ILE A 90 -8.87 -2.48 -18.27
C ILE A 90 -7.68 -1.54 -17.98
N SER A 91 -7.63 -0.39 -18.63
CA SER A 91 -6.57 0.62 -18.43
C SER A 91 -6.58 1.16 -17.00
N GLN A 92 -7.77 1.43 -16.45
CA GLN A 92 -7.93 1.86 -15.07
C GLN A 92 -7.41 0.78 -14.09
N ILE A 93 -7.76 -0.49 -14.31
CA ILE A 93 -7.31 -1.59 -13.45
C ILE A 93 -5.78 -1.72 -13.47
N ARG A 94 -5.18 -1.60 -14.65
CA ARG A 94 -3.71 -1.63 -14.79
C ARG A 94 -3.04 -0.48 -14.09
N LYS A 95 -3.60 0.73 -14.21
CA LYS A 95 -3.11 1.91 -13.49
C LYS A 95 -3.19 1.70 -11.98
N GLU A 96 -4.33 1.24 -11.45
CA GLU A 96 -4.50 0.94 -10.03
C GLU A 96 -3.47 -0.09 -9.51
N LYS A 97 -3.21 -1.14 -10.30
CA LYS A 97 -2.20 -2.16 -9.96
C LYS A 97 -0.80 -1.58 -9.95
N LEU A 98 -0.46 -0.75 -10.95
CA LEU A 98 0.83 -0.08 -11.03
C LEU A 98 1.02 0.88 -9.84
N ASP A 99 0.04 1.73 -9.55
CA ASP A 99 0.08 2.67 -8.43
C ASP A 99 0.22 1.92 -7.10
N SER A 100 -0.51 0.79 -6.95
CA SER A 100 -0.37 -0.09 -5.79
C SER A 100 1.01 -0.74 -5.68
N ALA A 101 1.61 -1.14 -6.80
CA ALA A 101 2.97 -1.69 -6.83
C ALA A 101 4.00 -0.60 -6.48
N LEU A 102 3.89 0.58 -7.09
CA LEU A 102 4.77 1.72 -6.82
C LEU A 102 4.67 2.17 -5.35
N SER A 103 3.46 2.20 -4.78
CA SER A 103 3.26 2.54 -3.37
C SER A 103 3.85 1.51 -2.39
N LYS A 104 4.20 0.32 -2.87
CA LYS A 104 4.90 -0.70 -2.07
C LYS A 104 6.42 -0.56 -2.15
N ILE A 105 6.93 0.07 -3.19
CA ILE A 105 8.37 0.33 -3.35
C ILE A 105 8.78 1.39 -2.34
N GLY A 106 9.87 1.12 -1.59
CA GLY A 106 10.41 2.07 -0.62
C GLY A 106 9.62 2.21 0.69
N ARG A 107 8.81 1.21 1.05
CA ARG A 107 8.17 1.20 2.38
C ARG A 107 9.21 0.98 3.47
N ILE A 108 9.08 1.74 4.54
CA ILE A 108 9.98 1.66 5.71
C ILE A 108 10.00 0.24 6.30
N ARG A 109 8.86 -0.45 6.34
CA ARG A 109 8.76 -1.83 6.87
C ARG A 109 9.51 -2.88 6.07
N ASP A 110 9.87 -2.59 4.82
CA ASP A 110 10.58 -3.51 3.93
C ASP A 110 12.11 -3.36 4.06
N LEU A 111 12.58 -2.35 4.82
CA LEU A 111 13.97 -2.23 5.20
C LEU A 111 14.37 -3.30 6.23
N PRO A 112 15.65 -3.75 6.23
CA PRO A 112 16.16 -4.67 7.23
C PRO A 112 15.88 -4.19 8.66
N ASN A 113 15.63 -5.10 9.58
CA ASN A 113 15.36 -4.85 11.01
C ASN A 113 14.07 -4.07 11.32
N LEU A 114 13.33 -3.61 10.32
CA LEU A 114 12.08 -2.88 10.50
C LEU A 114 10.86 -3.76 10.19
N SER A 115 9.73 -3.35 10.71
CA SER A 115 8.44 -4.01 10.53
C SER A 115 7.32 -2.99 10.51
N VAL A 116 6.09 -3.43 10.29
CA VAL A 116 4.88 -2.59 10.33
C VAL A 116 4.76 -1.77 11.62
N LYS A 117 5.21 -2.31 12.76
CA LYS A 117 5.20 -1.60 14.05
C LYS A 117 6.05 -0.33 14.00
N TYR A 118 7.26 -0.43 13.46
CA TYR A 118 8.21 0.68 13.36
C TYR A 118 7.74 1.70 12.30
N GLU A 119 7.25 1.22 11.16
CA GLU A 119 6.67 2.09 10.14
C GLU A 119 5.52 2.92 10.69
N ARG A 120 4.59 2.31 11.47
CA ARG A 120 3.48 3.03 12.09
C ARG A 120 3.95 4.09 13.09
N ALA A 121 4.98 3.79 13.88
CA ALA A 121 5.55 4.73 14.82
C ALA A 121 6.18 5.93 14.10
N LEU A 122 6.96 5.68 13.04
CA LEU A 122 7.62 6.71 12.24
C LEU A 122 6.62 7.60 11.50
N LYS A 123 5.55 7.02 10.94
CA LYS A 123 4.48 7.79 10.29
C LYS A 123 3.81 8.81 11.21
N LYS A 124 3.66 8.48 12.49
CA LYS A 124 3.08 9.42 13.49
C LYS A 124 3.93 10.69 13.68
N VAL A 125 5.20 10.67 13.31
CA VAL A 125 6.12 11.80 13.42
C VAL A 125 6.53 12.36 12.04
N GLY A 126 5.72 12.09 11.01
CA GLY A 126 5.94 12.63 9.67
C GLY A 126 7.09 11.97 8.91
N ILE A 127 7.45 10.72 9.24
CA ILE A 127 8.43 9.92 8.53
C ILE A 127 7.66 8.76 7.87
N ASP A 128 7.21 8.94 6.63
CA ASP A 128 6.30 8.02 5.93
C ASP A 128 6.97 7.28 4.76
N SER A 129 8.18 7.66 4.38
CA SER A 129 8.95 7.04 3.29
C SER A 129 10.40 6.76 3.69
N VAL A 130 11.05 5.86 2.93
CA VAL A 130 12.48 5.54 3.09
C VAL A 130 13.35 6.78 2.81
N ASP A 131 12.97 7.60 1.84
CA ASP A 131 13.74 8.78 1.45
C ASP A 131 13.75 9.83 2.56
N ILE A 132 12.60 10.08 3.17
CA ILE A 132 12.50 10.98 4.34
C ILE A 132 13.32 10.41 5.51
N LEU A 133 13.26 9.10 5.75
CA LEU A 133 14.05 8.47 6.81
C LEU A 133 15.57 8.61 6.55
N ARG A 134 16.02 8.44 5.30
CA ARG A 134 17.42 8.63 4.90
C ARG A 134 17.87 10.08 5.09
N GLN A 135 17.04 11.03 4.69
CA GLN A 135 17.34 12.47 4.82
C GLN A 135 17.46 12.90 6.28
N ILE A 136 16.60 12.39 7.15
CA ILE A 136 16.55 12.75 8.57
C ILE A 136 17.65 12.02 9.35
N GLY A 137 17.92 10.77 9.02
CA GLY A 137 18.84 9.90 9.75
C GLY A 137 18.22 9.28 11.01
N ALA A 138 18.88 8.22 11.52
CA ALA A 138 18.37 7.44 12.64
C ALA A 138 18.29 8.28 13.95
N GLU A 139 19.28 9.11 14.21
CA GLU A 139 19.36 9.91 15.42
C GLU A 139 18.22 10.93 15.54
N ASN A 140 18.01 11.70 14.45
CA ASN A 140 16.92 12.70 14.43
C ASN A 140 15.54 12.04 14.38
N ALA A 141 15.41 10.85 13.79
CA ALA A 141 14.17 10.08 13.86
C ALA A 141 13.83 9.69 15.31
N ILE A 142 14.82 9.28 16.10
CA ILE A 142 14.64 9.02 17.55
C ILE A 142 14.23 10.29 18.30
N VAL A 143 14.82 11.45 17.99
CA VAL A 143 14.44 12.74 18.60
C VAL A 143 12.97 13.06 18.28
N ARG A 144 12.54 12.92 17.04
CA ARG A 144 11.13 13.17 16.67
C ARG A 144 10.17 12.24 17.41
N LEU A 145 10.51 10.97 17.52
CA LEU A 145 9.71 9.99 18.26
C LEU A 145 9.62 10.36 19.74
N LYS A 146 10.72 10.78 20.37
CA LYS A 146 10.73 11.23 21.77
C LYS A 146 9.93 12.52 21.97
N LYS A 147 10.00 13.48 21.05
CA LYS A 147 9.18 14.72 21.11
C LYS A 147 7.68 14.43 21.05
N ALA A 148 7.29 13.36 20.38
CA ALA A 148 5.89 12.92 20.28
C ALA A 148 5.48 11.91 21.37
N ASP A 149 6.32 11.72 22.39
CA ASP A 149 6.12 10.74 23.49
C ASP A 149 5.88 9.31 22.98
N ILE A 150 6.48 8.97 21.82
CA ILE A 150 6.46 7.63 21.28
C ILE A 150 7.69 6.92 21.80
N GLY A 151 7.51 5.76 22.45
CA GLY A 151 8.56 4.99 23.08
C GLY A 151 9.72 4.67 22.13
N ALA A 152 10.74 5.52 22.12
CA ALA A 152 11.95 5.38 21.31
C ALA A 152 13.08 4.86 22.18
N THR A 153 13.30 3.56 22.12
CA THR A 153 14.35 2.84 22.88
C THR A 153 15.68 2.81 22.12
N GLU A 154 16.77 2.49 22.82
CA GLU A 154 18.07 2.22 22.20
C GLU A 154 17.96 1.11 21.12
N ALA A 155 17.20 0.06 21.40
CA ALA A 155 16.97 -1.03 20.43
C ALA A 155 16.28 -0.51 19.17
N PHE A 156 15.39 0.48 19.25
CA PHE A 156 14.77 1.09 18.08
C PHE A 156 15.80 1.89 17.27
N TYR A 157 16.68 2.62 17.93
CA TYR A 157 17.78 3.32 17.27
C TYR A 157 18.67 2.38 16.45
N TRP A 158 19.11 1.26 17.05
CA TRP A 158 19.93 0.28 16.34
C TRP A 158 19.23 -0.34 15.14
N ARG A 159 17.93 -0.58 15.24
CA ARG A 159 17.13 -1.06 14.11
C ARG A 159 17.05 -0.04 12.98
N LEU A 160 16.82 1.24 13.30
CA LEU A 160 16.81 2.32 12.30
C LEU A 160 18.18 2.47 11.63
N ARG A 161 19.23 2.48 12.42
CA ARG A 161 20.59 2.60 11.90
C ARG A 161 20.93 1.41 11.00
N GLY A 162 20.69 0.20 11.46
CA GLY A 162 20.90 -1.01 10.66
C GLY A 162 20.07 -1.01 9.36
N ALA A 163 18.83 -0.51 9.41
CA ALA A 163 17.99 -0.38 8.24
C ALA A 163 18.58 0.59 7.20
N LEU A 164 19.09 1.74 7.65
CA LEU A 164 19.71 2.73 6.77
C LEU A 164 21.05 2.27 6.19
N GLU A 165 21.83 1.50 6.95
CA GLU A 165 23.12 0.93 6.54
C GLU A 165 22.95 -0.41 5.79
N ASN A 166 21.72 -0.87 5.58
CA ASN A 166 21.39 -2.18 5.00
C ASN A 166 22.10 -3.35 5.69
N ARG A 167 22.15 -3.31 7.01
CA ARG A 167 22.88 -4.25 7.87
C ARG A 167 21.98 -4.76 9.00
N ASN A 168 22.16 -6.03 9.40
CA ASN A 168 21.49 -6.54 10.59
C ASN A 168 22.02 -5.82 11.85
N CYS A 169 21.11 -5.30 12.65
CA CYS A 169 21.42 -4.52 13.85
C CYS A 169 22.13 -5.32 14.97
N GLU A 170 22.13 -6.64 14.89
CA GLU A 170 22.83 -7.52 15.85
C GLU A 170 24.33 -7.60 15.60
N PHE A 171 24.79 -7.28 14.39
CA PHE A 171 26.20 -7.42 13.99
C PHE A 171 27.06 -6.15 14.20
N TYR A 172 26.57 -5.19 14.97
CA TYR A 172 27.40 -4.07 15.37
C TYR A 172 28.41 -4.49 16.44
N THR A 173 29.68 -4.17 16.19
CA THR A 173 30.76 -4.36 17.18
C THR A 173 30.58 -3.41 18.35
N GLU A 174 31.19 -3.72 19.50
CA GLU A 174 31.12 -2.87 20.69
C GLU A 174 31.64 -1.45 20.41
N LYS A 175 32.72 -1.32 19.63
CA LYS A 175 33.29 -0.04 19.22
C LYS A 175 32.34 0.77 18.32
N GLU A 176 31.59 0.14 17.43
CA GLU A 176 30.57 0.78 16.61
C GLU A 176 29.36 1.24 17.46
N LYS A 177 28.99 0.42 18.45
CA LYS A 177 27.93 0.76 19.40
C LYS A 177 28.30 1.96 20.26
N GLU A 178 29.53 2.02 20.77
CA GLU A 178 30.02 3.19 21.51
C GLU A 178 29.96 4.47 20.70
N ARG A 179 30.49 4.44 19.48
CA ARG A 179 30.44 5.61 18.57
C ARG A 179 29.01 6.02 18.23
N GLY A 180 28.13 5.05 17.94
CA GLY A 180 26.74 5.33 17.61
C GLY A 180 25.97 5.92 18.78
N LEU A 181 26.16 5.40 20.01
CA LEU A 181 25.53 5.94 21.20
C LEU A 181 26.08 7.32 21.58
N SER A 182 27.39 7.57 21.39
CA SER A 182 27.95 8.91 21.59
C SER A 182 27.24 9.92 20.70
N LYS A 183 27.13 9.65 19.41
CA LYS A 183 26.45 10.52 18.44
C LYS A 183 24.96 10.71 18.78
N LEU A 184 24.26 9.62 19.11
CA LEU A 184 22.87 9.71 19.53
C LEU A 184 22.71 10.58 20.78
N ASN A 185 23.58 10.39 21.78
CA ASN A 185 23.52 11.10 23.05
C ASN A 185 23.84 12.59 22.91
N GLU A 186 24.74 12.97 22.02
CA GLU A 186 24.99 14.38 21.67
C GLU A 186 23.72 15.05 21.14
N ILE A 187 23.06 14.41 20.18
CA ILE A 187 21.84 14.94 19.56
C ILE A 187 20.67 14.94 20.57
N LEU A 188 20.54 13.91 21.39
CA LEU A 188 19.52 13.87 22.45
C LEU A 188 19.73 15.00 23.47
N SER A 189 20.98 15.19 23.94
CA SER A 189 21.31 16.27 24.87
C SER A 189 21.03 17.65 24.30
N ALA A 190 21.37 17.88 23.03
CA ALA A 190 21.10 19.12 22.30
C ALA A 190 19.58 19.41 22.18
N ASN A 191 18.73 18.37 22.25
CA ASN A 191 17.28 18.50 22.23
C ASN A 191 16.61 18.37 23.58
N GLY A 192 17.34 18.44 24.69
CA GLY A 192 16.83 18.41 26.07
C GLY A 192 16.40 17.02 26.56
N PHE A 193 16.80 15.94 25.88
CA PHE A 193 16.47 14.58 26.30
C PHE A 193 17.62 13.95 27.12
N ARG A 194 17.23 13.06 28.04
CA ARG A 194 18.19 12.24 28.79
C ARG A 194 18.97 11.34 27.84
N ARG A 195 20.26 11.17 28.11
CA ARG A 195 21.14 10.24 27.41
C ARG A 195 20.66 8.81 27.55
N CYS A 196 20.78 8.00 26.51
CA CYS A 196 20.58 6.58 26.57
C CYS A 196 21.72 5.95 27.41
N LYS A 197 21.37 5.20 28.45
CA LYS A 197 22.32 4.39 29.22
C LYS A 197 22.64 3.13 28.38
N ARG A 198 23.89 2.75 28.33
CA ARG A 198 24.33 1.50 27.69
C ARG A 198 23.66 0.31 28.41
N THR A 199 22.88 -0.46 27.70
CA THR A 199 22.37 -1.74 28.20
C THR A 199 23.53 -2.76 28.05
N LEU A 200 24.35 -2.92 29.10
CA LEU A 200 25.30 -4.01 29.16
C LEU A 200 24.50 -5.33 29.18
N LYS A 201 24.59 -6.15 28.11
CA LYS A 201 24.19 -7.54 28.25
C LYS A 201 25.10 -8.15 29.29
N LYS A 202 24.51 -8.63 30.39
CA LYS A 202 25.24 -9.55 31.31
C LYS A 202 25.69 -10.71 30.46
N ALA A 203 26.98 -10.93 30.38
CA ALA A 203 27.54 -12.18 29.90
C ALA A 203 27.09 -13.27 30.89
N GLU A 204 26.25 -14.19 30.41
CA GLU A 204 26.07 -15.49 31.02
C GLU A 204 27.20 -16.41 30.57
#